data_813b58a9a706dc5ba87ec6bc46015b04
#
_entry.id   813b58a9a706dc5ba87ec6bc46015b04
#
_cell.length_a   1.000
_cell.length_b   1.000
_cell.length_c   1.000
_cell.angle_alpha   90.00
_cell.angle_beta   90.00
_cell.angle_gamma   90.00
#
_symmetry.space_group_name_H-M   'P 1'
#
loop_
_entity.id
_entity.type
_entity.pdbx_description
1 polymer ?
#
loop_
_entity_poly.entity_id
_entity_poly.type
_entity_poly.pdbx_seq_one_letter_code
_entity_poly.pdbx_strand_id
1 'polypeptide(L)'
;CEACHRPGYIAPMSLQNYAESRPWARSIKNRVETRQMPPWHIDRNIGIQDFQNDRSLSDAQIATFSAWADTGAPEGNVADMPPQLSFADAAEWSIGEPDVIVTWDYTVPATGPDLYGDIYTEDLVGKLNQNRYIKAIQTRAPDDASRRVVHHALSYAETGSELGNDRQEGFLVEYASGKSAEFYPDDSGVLLEVDSKIRLSYH
;
A
#
# COMPACT_ATOMS: atom_id res chain seq x y z
N CYS A 1 -3.40 -11.74 5.03
CA CYS A 1 -2.51 -12.45 4.09
C CYS A 1 -2.94 -12.22 2.65
N GLU A 2 -4.20 -12.51 2.30
CA GLU A 2 -4.72 -12.40 0.92
C GLU A 2 -4.58 -11.02 0.30
N ALA A 3 -4.59 -9.97 1.10
CA ALA A 3 -4.37 -8.61 0.58
C ALA A 3 -3.08 -8.47 -0.23
N CYS A 4 -2.07 -9.26 0.11
CA CYS A 4 -0.79 -9.29 -0.62
C CYS A 4 -0.56 -10.63 -1.35
N HIS A 5 -0.97 -11.75 -0.73
CA HIS A 5 -0.78 -13.10 -1.25
C HIS A 5 -1.97 -13.55 -2.11
N ARG A 6 -2.06 -13.03 -3.32
CA ARG A 6 -3.08 -13.34 -4.33
C ARG A 6 -2.48 -13.35 -5.74
N PRO A 7 -3.09 -14.02 -6.70
CA PRO A 7 -2.58 -14.06 -8.08
C PRO A 7 -2.38 -12.66 -8.66
N GLY A 8 -1.27 -12.45 -9.34
CA GLY A 8 -0.95 -11.18 -10.00
C GLY A 8 -0.66 -10.00 -9.07
N TYR A 9 -0.47 -10.26 -7.76
CA TYR A 9 -0.14 -9.20 -6.81
C TYR A 9 1.30 -9.34 -6.26
N ILE A 10 1.65 -8.52 -5.27
CA ILE A 10 3.04 -8.33 -4.80
C ILE A 10 3.72 -9.57 -4.23
N ALA A 11 2.98 -10.48 -3.59
CA ALA A 11 3.57 -11.63 -2.95
C ALA A 11 3.83 -12.78 -3.96
N PRO A 12 4.89 -13.59 -3.75
CA PRO A 12 5.30 -14.60 -4.74
C PRO A 12 4.38 -15.81 -4.86
N MET A 13 3.44 -16.00 -3.91
CA MET A 13 2.48 -17.10 -3.93
C MET A 13 1.11 -16.62 -3.46
N SER A 14 0.07 -17.28 -3.93
CA SER A 14 -1.30 -17.08 -3.46
C SER A 14 -1.58 -17.88 -2.19
N LEU A 15 -2.41 -17.32 -1.32
CA LEU A 15 -2.93 -17.97 -0.12
C LEU A 15 -4.48 -17.96 -0.12
N GLN A 16 -5.10 -17.92 -1.28
CA GLN A 16 -6.55 -17.80 -1.42
C GLN A 16 -7.29 -19.12 -1.23
N ASN A 17 -6.61 -20.23 -1.34
CA ASN A 17 -7.21 -21.55 -1.13
C ASN A 17 -6.20 -22.53 -0.52
N TYR A 18 -6.73 -23.68 -0.07
CA TYR A 18 -5.92 -24.71 0.57
C TYR A 18 -4.82 -25.27 -0.33
N ALA A 19 -5.14 -25.58 -1.59
CA ALA A 19 -4.17 -26.17 -2.52
C ALA A 19 -2.96 -25.26 -2.78
N GLU A 20 -3.18 -23.96 -2.81
CA GLU A 20 -2.13 -22.96 -2.95
C GLU A 20 -1.35 -22.73 -1.66
N SER A 21 -2.03 -22.78 -0.50
CA SER A 21 -1.43 -22.48 0.81
C SER A 21 -0.63 -23.66 1.37
N ARG A 22 -1.15 -24.89 1.24
CA ARG A 22 -0.55 -26.09 1.86
C ARG A 22 0.93 -26.33 1.53
N PRO A 23 1.39 -26.18 0.28
CA PRO A 23 2.81 -26.37 -0.05
C PRO A 23 3.76 -25.47 0.75
N TRP A 24 3.26 -24.33 1.22
CA TRP A 24 4.00 -23.31 1.94
C TRP A 24 3.89 -23.41 3.47
N ALA A 25 3.17 -24.41 4.01
CA ALA A 25 2.84 -24.51 5.42
C ALA A 25 4.06 -24.32 6.35
N ARG A 26 5.19 -24.96 6.06
CA ARG A 26 6.41 -24.81 6.84
C ARG A 26 7.00 -23.40 6.75
N SER A 27 6.98 -22.80 5.57
CA SER A 27 7.44 -21.43 5.36
C SER A 27 6.53 -20.43 6.07
N ILE A 28 5.20 -20.63 5.99
CA ILE A 28 4.23 -19.83 6.71
C ILE A 28 4.51 -19.88 8.21
N LYS A 29 4.61 -21.08 8.79
CA LYS A 29 4.99 -21.25 10.21
C LYS A 29 6.22 -20.47 10.57
N ASN A 30 7.33 -20.69 9.86
CA ASN A 30 8.60 -20.02 10.14
C ASN A 30 8.46 -18.47 10.09
N ARG A 31 7.79 -17.95 9.06
CA ARG A 31 7.65 -16.51 8.88
C ARG A 31 6.73 -15.84 9.90
N VAL A 32 5.68 -16.53 10.36
CA VAL A 32 4.81 -15.98 11.40
C VAL A 32 5.44 -16.10 12.80
N GLU A 33 6.12 -17.21 13.11
CA GLU A 33 6.83 -17.38 14.38
C GLU A 33 7.95 -16.36 14.57
N THR A 34 8.70 -16.08 13.51
CA THR A 34 9.74 -15.05 13.51
C THR A 34 9.21 -13.63 13.29
N ARG A 35 7.89 -13.45 13.20
CA ARG A 35 7.21 -12.18 12.99
C ARG A 35 7.67 -11.41 11.73
N GLN A 36 8.19 -12.13 10.73
CA GLN A 36 8.51 -11.56 9.44
C GLN A 36 7.28 -11.40 8.56
N MET A 37 6.20 -12.15 8.85
CA MET A 37 4.91 -12.05 8.19
C MET A 37 3.77 -12.05 9.21
N PRO A 38 2.78 -11.18 9.00
CA PRO A 38 2.77 -10.07 8.06
C PRO A 38 3.88 -9.05 8.35
N PRO A 39 4.30 -8.23 7.35
CA PRO A 39 5.33 -7.22 7.57
C PRO A 39 4.80 -6.10 8.47
N TRP A 40 5.16 -6.19 9.74
CA TRP A 40 4.79 -5.24 10.80
C TRP A 40 5.92 -5.24 11.85
N HIS A 41 6.93 -4.40 11.61
CA HIS A 41 8.19 -4.42 12.36
C HIS A 41 8.22 -3.44 13.54
N ILE A 42 7.05 -3.10 14.08
CA ILE A 42 6.94 -2.24 15.26
C ILE A 42 7.16 -3.09 16.52
N ASP A 43 8.02 -2.62 17.42
CA ASP A 43 8.23 -3.29 18.70
C ASP A 43 7.00 -3.12 19.59
N ARG A 44 6.40 -4.23 19.96
CA ARG A 44 5.16 -4.29 20.74
C ARG A 44 5.33 -3.85 22.20
N ASN A 45 6.56 -3.71 22.68
CA ASN A 45 6.86 -3.42 24.08
C ASN A 45 7.31 -1.97 24.28
N ILE A 46 7.41 -1.17 23.23
CA ILE A 46 7.93 0.19 23.28
C ILE A 46 6.85 1.17 22.78
N GLY A 47 6.62 2.21 23.57
CA GLY A 47 5.73 3.31 23.23
C GLY A 47 4.26 2.94 23.18
N ILE A 48 3.48 3.74 22.47
CA ILE A 48 2.04 3.53 22.26
C ILE A 48 1.85 2.44 21.20
N GLN A 49 1.06 1.43 21.52
CA GLN A 49 0.83 0.26 20.66
C GLN A 49 -0.56 0.21 20.02
N ASP A 50 -1.29 1.31 20.08
CA ASP A 50 -2.67 1.40 19.60
C ASP A 50 -2.70 1.99 18.18
N PHE A 51 -2.27 1.18 17.21
CA PHE A 51 -2.19 1.59 15.82
C PHE A 51 -3.46 1.23 15.05
N GLN A 52 -3.93 2.17 14.23
CA GLN A 52 -4.93 1.87 13.22
C GLN A 52 -4.34 0.89 12.17
N ASN A 53 -5.16 -0.04 11.72
CA ASN A 53 -4.76 -1.04 10.71
C ASN A 53 -3.58 -1.93 11.11
N ASP A 54 -3.40 -2.21 12.39
CA ASP A 54 -2.39 -3.17 12.86
C ASP A 54 -2.61 -4.54 12.18
N ARG A 55 -1.63 -4.95 11.41
CA ARG A 55 -1.64 -6.22 10.64
C ARG A 55 -0.96 -7.35 11.39
N SER A 56 -0.41 -7.09 12.55
CA SER A 56 0.32 -8.10 13.29
C SER A 56 -0.57 -9.25 13.74
N LEU A 57 0.01 -10.42 13.88
CA LEU A 57 -0.68 -11.58 14.42
C LEU A 57 -0.52 -11.63 15.95
N SER A 58 -1.59 -11.99 16.64
CA SER A 58 -1.53 -12.34 18.07
C SER A 58 -0.76 -13.65 18.27
N ASP A 59 -0.27 -13.88 19.49
CA ASP A 59 0.42 -15.12 19.84
C ASP A 59 -0.48 -16.34 19.64
N ALA A 60 -1.79 -16.22 19.92
CA ALA A 60 -2.75 -17.28 19.69
C ALA A 60 -2.90 -17.61 18.18
N GLN A 61 -2.92 -16.60 17.32
CA GLN A 61 -2.96 -16.80 15.86
C GLN A 61 -1.67 -17.46 15.36
N ILE A 62 -0.51 -17.02 15.84
CA ILE A 62 0.78 -17.63 15.50
C ILE A 62 0.80 -19.11 15.94
N ALA A 63 0.36 -19.40 17.17
CA ALA A 63 0.27 -20.77 17.67
C ALA A 63 -0.66 -21.65 16.82
N THR A 64 -1.75 -21.08 16.29
CA THR A 64 -2.67 -21.79 15.38
C THR A 64 -1.99 -22.16 14.07
N PHE A 65 -1.26 -21.24 13.45
CA PHE A 65 -0.48 -21.53 12.23
C PHE A 65 0.58 -22.58 12.47
N SER A 66 1.26 -22.51 13.61
CA SER A 66 2.30 -23.47 13.99
C SER A 66 1.74 -24.86 14.17
N ALA A 67 0.65 -24.99 14.92
CA ALA A 67 -0.04 -26.26 15.14
C ALA A 67 -0.57 -26.86 13.82
N TRP A 68 -1.17 -26.03 12.95
CA TRP A 68 -1.61 -26.47 11.64
C TRP A 68 -0.48 -27.05 10.80
N ALA A 69 0.65 -26.35 10.72
CA ALA A 69 1.79 -26.85 9.95
C ALA A 69 2.39 -28.13 10.54
N ASP A 70 2.50 -28.21 11.88
CA ASP A 70 3.09 -29.36 12.59
C ASP A 70 2.22 -30.63 12.51
N THR A 71 0.92 -30.46 12.37
CA THR A 71 -0.01 -31.59 12.19
C THR A 71 -0.18 -32.06 10.75
N GLY A 72 0.68 -31.56 9.84
CA GLY A 72 0.69 -31.95 8.43
C GLY A 72 -0.19 -31.07 7.53
N ALA A 73 -0.58 -29.91 8.03
CA ALA A 73 -1.39 -28.93 7.32
C ALA A 73 -2.69 -29.53 6.73
N PRO A 74 -3.61 -30.05 7.58
CA PRO A 74 -4.87 -30.63 7.12
C PRO A 74 -5.77 -29.56 6.49
N GLU A 75 -6.63 -29.96 5.54
CA GLU A 75 -7.54 -29.04 4.85
C GLU A 75 -8.66 -28.52 5.75
N GLY A 76 -9.09 -29.34 6.69
CA GLY A 76 -10.27 -29.03 7.48
C GLY A 76 -11.57 -29.25 6.71
N ASN A 77 -12.65 -28.63 7.16
CA ASN A 77 -13.95 -28.73 6.51
C ASN A 77 -14.14 -27.53 5.56
N VAL A 78 -14.30 -27.81 4.29
CA VAL A 78 -14.49 -26.78 3.24
C VAL A 78 -15.73 -25.90 3.51
N ALA A 79 -16.74 -26.43 4.17
CA ALA A 79 -17.94 -25.67 4.51
C ALA A 79 -17.70 -24.54 5.55
N ASP A 80 -16.60 -24.61 6.28
CA ASP A 80 -16.19 -23.61 7.28
C ASP A 80 -15.33 -22.49 6.67
N MET A 81 -15.04 -22.59 5.37
CA MET A 81 -14.24 -21.57 4.69
C MET A 81 -15.00 -20.24 4.62
N PRO A 82 -14.41 -19.14 5.10
CA PRO A 82 -15.05 -17.84 4.98
C PRO A 82 -15.21 -17.44 3.51
N PRO A 83 -16.17 -16.54 3.21
CA PRO A 83 -16.29 -15.99 1.86
C PRO A 83 -14.95 -15.38 1.39
N GLN A 84 -14.60 -15.65 0.14
CA GLN A 84 -13.40 -15.08 -0.45
C GLN A 84 -13.48 -13.55 -0.44
N LEU A 85 -12.40 -12.90 -0.02
CA LEU A 85 -12.32 -11.45 -0.02
C LEU A 85 -12.34 -10.94 -1.47
N SER A 86 -13.15 -9.91 -1.71
CA SER A 86 -13.11 -9.15 -2.94
C SER A 86 -12.10 -8.02 -2.78
N PHE A 87 -11.18 -7.94 -3.71
CA PHE A 87 -10.23 -6.84 -3.79
C PHE A 87 -10.55 -6.03 -5.05
N ALA A 88 -10.53 -4.70 -4.92
CA ALA A 88 -10.55 -3.83 -6.09
C ALA A 88 -9.44 -4.26 -7.06
N ASP A 89 -9.74 -4.27 -8.35
CA ASP A 89 -8.71 -4.48 -9.36
C ASP A 89 -7.58 -3.47 -9.12
N ALA A 90 -6.35 -3.90 -9.36
CA ALA A 90 -5.22 -2.98 -9.27
C ALA A 90 -5.36 -1.76 -10.22
N ALA A 91 -6.23 -1.87 -11.22
CA ALA A 91 -6.63 -0.78 -12.10
C ALA A 91 -7.70 0.15 -11.50
N GLU A 92 -8.35 -0.24 -10.41
CA GLU A 92 -9.42 0.54 -9.78
C GLU A 92 -8.92 1.37 -8.60
N TRP A 93 -9.59 2.49 -8.36
CA TRP A 93 -9.37 3.30 -7.17
C TRP A 93 -10.05 2.66 -5.96
N SER A 94 -9.31 2.42 -4.89
CA SER A 94 -9.89 1.89 -3.65
C SER A 94 -10.59 2.98 -2.81
N ILE A 95 -10.41 4.24 -3.16
CA ILE A 95 -11.09 5.39 -2.56
C ILE A 95 -12.46 5.70 -3.19
N GLY A 96 -12.92 4.89 -4.15
CA GLY A 96 -14.07 5.19 -4.99
C GLY A 96 -13.69 6.09 -6.18
N GLU A 97 -14.65 6.79 -6.75
CA GLU A 97 -14.40 7.72 -7.86
C GLU A 97 -13.70 8.99 -7.32
N PRO A 98 -12.48 9.31 -7.77
CA PRO A 98 -11.77 10.49 -7.30
C PRO A 98 -12.33 11.79 -7.88
N ASP A 99 -12.41 12.83 -7.06
CA ASP A 99 -12.76 14.19 -7.54
C ASP A 99 -11.64 14.78 -8.42
N VAL A 100 -10.40 14.44 -8.15
CA VAL A 100 -9.22 14.93 -8.89
C VAL A 100 -8.25 13.77 -9.14
N ILE A 101 -7.83 13.64 -10.39
CA ILE A 101 -6.78 12.71 -10.80
C ILE A 101 -5.61 13.51 -11.36
N VAL A 102 -4.42 13.22 -10.87
CA VAL A 102 -3.17 13.76 -11.37
C VAL A 102 -2.33 12.60 -11.89
N THR A 103 -1.85 12.69 -13.10
CA THR A 103 -1.08 11.65 -13.79
C THR A 103 0.31 12.13 -14.17
N TRP A 104 1.26 11.21 -14.13
CA TRP A 104 2.62 11.40 -14.59
C TRP A 104 2.99 10.26 -15.54
N ASP A 105 3.71 10.62 -16.58
CA ASP A 105 4.31 9.66 -17.49
C ASP A 105 5.83 9.78 -17.44
N TYR A 106 6.50 8.65 -17.23
CA TYR A 106 7.94 8.57 -17.25
C TYR A 106 8.42 7.29 -17.91
N THR A 107 9.35 7.43 -18.85
CA THR A 107 9.94 6.27 -19.53
C THR A 107 11.19 5.81 -18.78
N VAL A 108 11.11 4.64 -18.14
CA VAL A 108 12.25 4.01 -17.51
C VAL A 108 13.17 3.41 -18.57
N PRO A 109 14.45 3.82 -18.67
CA PRO A 109 15.38 3.24 -19.62
C PRO A 109 15.66 1.77 -19.31
N ALA A 110 15.88 0.98 -20.36
CA ALA A 110 16.12 -0.45 -20.24
C ALA A 110 17.43 -0.80 -19.51
N THR A 111 18.36 0.13 -19.47
CA THR A 111 19.67 -0.02 -18.81
C THR A 111 20.01 1.28 -18.07
N GLY A 112 20.60 1.17 -16.89
CA GLY A 112 21.01 2.34 -16.10
C GLY A 112 21.17 2.01 -14.64
N PRO A 113 21.62 2.98 -13.83
CA PRO A 113 21.59 2.86 -12.37
C PRO A 113 20.14 2.93 -11.85
N ASP A 114 19.96 2.69 -10.57
CA ASP A 114 18.74 3.06 -9.87
C ASP A 114 18.37 4.51 -10.14
N LEU A 115 17.12 4.75 -10.51
CA LEU A 115 16.65 6.05 -10.92
C LEU A 115 15.85 6.70 -9.80
N TYR A 116 16.29 7.87 -9.40
CA TYR A 116 15.58 8.76 -8.49
C TYR A 116 15.34 10.08 -9.19
N GLY A 117 14.20 10.67 -8.94
CA GLY A 117 13.92 11.98 -9.49
C GLY A 117 12.63 12.59 -8.99
N ASP A 118 12.44 13.84 -9.37
CA ASP A 118 11.23 14.58 -9.09
C ASP A 118 10.56 14.99 -10.40
N ILE A 119 9.27 14.80 -10.47
CA ILE A 119 8.41 15.30 -11.55
C ILE A 119 7.43 16.29 -10.93
N TYR A 120 7.34 17.46 -11.53
CA TYR A 120 6.40 18.50 -11.14
C TYR A 120 5.25 18.55 -12.15
N THR A 121 4.05 18.74 -11.64
CA THR A 121 2.88 18.93 -12.48
C THR A 121 2.13 20.19 -12.06
N GLU A 122 1.60 20.87 -13.06
CA GLU A 122 0.66 21.98 -12.88
C GLU A 122 -0.79 21.54 -12.99
N ASP A 123 -1.02 20.23 -12.93
CA ASP A 123 -2.31 19.60 -13.24
C ASP A 123 -3.45 19.98 -12.27
N LEU A 124 -3.16 20.59 -11.13
CA LEU A 124 -4.20 21.15 -10.26
C LEU A 124 -4.73 22.49 -10.72
N VAL A 125 -3.98 23.21 -11.57
CA VAL A 125 -4.44 24.50 -12.12
C VAL A 125 -5.70 24.27 -12.93
N GLY A 126 -6.80 24.88 -12.47
CA GLY A 126 -8.10 24.75 -13.09
C GLY A 126 -8.92 23.50 -12.71
N LYS A 127 -8.35 22.53 -11.98
CA LYS A 127 -9.10 21.40 -11.42
C LYS A 127 -9.79 21.74 -10.09
N LEU A 128 -9.18 22.62 -9.31
CA LEU A 128 -9.77 23.16 -8.09
C LEU A 128 -10.21 24.60 -8.31
N ASN A 129 -11.35 24.98 -7.78
CA ASN A 129 -11.86 26.35 -7.81
C ASN A 129 -11.71 27.05 -6.45
N GLN A 130 -11.27 26.36 -5.44
CA GLN A 130 -11.01 26.83 -4.09
C GLN A 130 -10.17 25.80 -3.33
N ASN A 131 -9.63 26.20 -2.19
CA ASN A 131 -8.96 25.29 -1.27
C ASN A 131 -9.89 24.16 -0.82
N ARG A 132 -9.39 22.93 -0.72
CA ARG A 132 -10.14 21.74 -0.33
C ARG A 132 -9.40 20.97 0.76
N TYR A 133 -10.16 20.22 1.55
CA TYR A 133 -9.59 19.23 2.44
C TYR A 133 -9.69 17.85 1.81
N ILE A 134 -8.55 17.17 1.73
CA ILE A 134 -8.46 15.80 1.24
C ILE A 134 -9.01 14.87 2.32
N LYS A 135 -10.02 14.08 1.98
CA LYS A 135 -10.63 13.05 2.84
C LYS A 135 -10.04 11.66 2.59
N ALA A 136 -9.67 11.41 1.35
CA ALA A 136 -9.01 10.18 0.95
C ALA A 136 -8.04 10.48 -0.18
N ILE A 137 -6.93 9.76 -0.21
CA ILE A 137 -5.90 9.92 -1.22
C ILE A 137 -5.26 8.58 -1.55
N GLN A 138 -4.93 8.39 -2.82
CA GLN A 138 -4.25 7.19 -3.29
C GLN A 138 -3.27 7.54 -4.41
N THR A 139 -2.04 7.08 -4.28
CA THR A 139 -1.09 7.00 -5.40
C THR A 139 -0.99 5.55 -5.82
N ARG A 140 -0.99 5.28 -7.12
CA ARG A 140 -0.90 3.93 -7.67
C ARG A 140 -0.18 3.88 -9.00
N ALA A 141 0.46 2.78 -9.27
CA ALA A 141 0.90 2.42 -10.62
C ALA A 141 -0.30 1.80 -11.37
N PRO A 142 -0.69 2.34 -12.54
CA PRO A 142 -1.98 2.02 -13.15
C PRO A 142 -2.05 0.61 -13.76
N ASP A 143 -0.93 0.02 -14.13
CA ASP A 143 -0.84 -1.23 -14.86
C ASP A 143 0.34 -2.12 -14.41
N ASP A 144 0.40 -3.34 -14.94
CA ASP A 144 1.45 -4.31 -14.63
C ASP A 144 2.84 -3.86 -15.05
N ALA A 145 2.97 -3.13 -16.15
CA ALA A 145 4.26 -2.64 -16.62
C ALA A 145 4.82 -1.60 -15.65
N SER A 146 3.99 -0.65 -15.25
CA SER A 146 4.34 0.37 -14.25
C SER A 146 4.70 -0.26 -12.91
N ARG A 147 3.92 -1.26 -12.44
CA ARG A 147 4.19 -1.95 -11.17
C ARG A 147 5.52 -2.70 -11.13
N ARG A 148 6.07 -3.08 -12.28
CA ARG A 148 7.36 -3.78 -12.35
C ARG A 148 8.57 -2.87 -12.22
N VAL A 149 8.38 -1.57 -12.45
CA VAL A 149 9.48 -0.60 -12.50
C VAL A 149 9.40 0.48 -11.43
N VAL A 150 8.22 0.72 -10.85
CA VAL A 150 8.06 1.68 -9.75
C VAL A 150 8.24 0.98 -8.42
N HIS A 151 9.32 1.28 -7.70
CA HIS A 151 9.56 0.77 -6.36
C HIS A 151 8.72 1.55 -5.34
N HIS A 152 8.87 2.88 -5.32
CA HIS A 152 8.00 3.77 -4.55
C HIS A 152 7.89 5.16 -5.21
N ALA A 153 6.89 5.90 -4.80
CA ALA A 153 6.71 7.29 -5.19
C ALA A 153 6.05 8.07 -4.05
N LEU A 154 6.58 9.24 -3.75
CA LEU A 154 6.06 10.13 -2.72
C LEU A 154 5.45 11.36 -3.40
N SER A 155 4.23 11.72 -3.01
CA SER A 155 3.52 12.86 -3.55
C SER A 155 3.50 14.00 -2.55
N TYR A 156 3.74 15.20 -3.03
CA TYR A 156 3.76 16.44 -2.23
C TYR A 156 2.92 17.51 -2.91
N ALA A 157 2.20 18.30 -2.12
CA ALA A 157 1.60 19.54 -2.58
C ALA A 157 2.52 20.71 -2.16
N GLU A 158 2.94 21.49 -3.11
CA GLU A 158 3.85 22.63 -2.90
C GLU A 158 3.18 23.91 -3.37
N THR A 159 3.22 24.97 -2.56
CA THR A 159 2.66 26.27 -2.87
C THR A 159 3.73 27.35 -2.90
N GLY A 160 3.62 28.31 -3.81
CA GLY A 160 4.37 29.57 -3.83
C GLY A 160 5.90 29.44 -3.91
N SER A 161 6.59 30.30 -3.15
CA SER A 161 8.05 30.43 -3.17
C SER A 161 8.81 29.38 -2.34
N GLU A 162 8.08 28.46 -1.72
CA GLU A 162 8.66 27.44 -0.84
C GLU A 162 9.06 26.16 -1.60
N LEU A 163 8.94 26.19 -2.92
CA LEU A 163 9.38 25.09 -3.79
C LEU A 163 10.85 24.73 -3.50
N GLY A 164 11.05 23.64 -2.77
CA GLY A 164 12.35 22.98 -2.62
C GLY A 164 13.16 23.27 -1.35
N ASN A 165 12.64 24.02 -0.37
CA ASN A 165 13.41 24.34 0.85
C ASN A 165 13.28 23.30 1.97
N ASP A 166 12.16 22.60 2.08
CA ASP A 166 12.03 21.42 2.94
C ASP A 166 11.33 20.30 2.17
N ARG A 167 12.05 19.21 1.90
CA ARG A 167 11.54 18.07 1.14
C ARG A 167 10.41 17.30 1.84
N GLN A 168 10.06 17.66 3.07
CA GLN A 168 9.01 17.00 3.85
C GLN A 168 7.74 17.85 3.99
N GLU A 169 7.81 19.14 3.73
CA GLU A 169 6.62 20.00 3.73
C GLU A 169 5.70 19.62 2.57
N GLY A 170 4.40 19.64 2.84
CA GLY A 170 3.37 19.33 1.85
C GLY A 170 3.23 17.83 1.50
N PHE A 171 3.84 16.93 2.27
CA PHE A 171 3.66 15.49 2.03
C PHE A 171 2.18 15.12 2.01
N LEU A 172 1.77 14.41 0.98
CA LEU A 172 0.40 13.95 0.79
C LEU A 172 0.26 12.45 1.02
N VAL A 173 0.96 11.66 0.24
CA VAL A 173 0.85 10.21 0.26
C VAL A 173 2.05 9.58 -0.43
N GLU A 174 2.37 8.36 -0.05
CA GLU A 174 3.32 7.53 -0.78
C GLU A 174 2.62 6.39 -1.54
N TYR A 175 3.21 5.99 -2.63
CA TYR A 175 3.04 4.69 -3.23
C TYR A 175 4.20 3.79 -2.79
N ALA A 176 3.87 2.64 -2.24
CA ALA A 176 4.79 1.53 -2.08
C ALA A 176 4.03 0.26 -2.42
N SER A 177 4.72 -0.75 -2.92
CA SER A 177 4.09 -2.02 -3.27
C SER A 177 3.32 -2.61 -2.09
N GLY A 178 2.02 -2.83 -2.24
CA GLY A 178 1.14 -3.33 -1.18
C GLY A 178 0.57 -2.27 -0.24
N LYS A 179 0.91 -1.00 -0.40
CA LYS A 179 0.25 0.09 0.33
C LYS A 179 -1.13 0.36 -0.27
N SER A 180 -2.11 0.51 0.61
CA SER A 180 -3.47 0.91 0.26
C SER A 180 -3.60 2.44 0.21
N ALA A 181 -4.79 2.92 -0.18
CA ALA A 181 -5.17 4.31 -0.02
C ALA A 181 -5.16 4.74 1.46
N GLU A 182 -5.02 6.04 1.67
CA GLU A 182 -5.19 6.66 2.97
C GLU A 182 -6.55 7.32 3.06
N PHE A 183 -7.20 7.12 4.21
CA PHE A 183 -8.48 7.74 4.57
C PHE A 183 -8.28 8.52 5.85
N TYR A 184 -8.68 9.78 5.84
CA TYR A 184 -8.64 10.62 7.03
C TYR A 184 -9.94 10.48 7.83
N PRO A 185 -9.89 10.59 9.17
CA PRO A 185 -11.09 10.63 10.02
C PRO A 185 -12.11 11.69 9.56
N ASP A 186 -13.37 11.51 9.94
CA ASP A 186 -14.47 12.37 9.44
C ASP A 186 -14.31 13.85 9.80
N ASP A 187 -13.62 14.14 10.89
CA ASP A 187 -13.39 15.50 11.41
C ASP A 187 -12.02 16.08 11.00
N SER A 188 -11.25 15.38 10.15
CA SER A 188 -9.92 15.79 9.73
C SER A 188 -9.68 15.63 8.25
N GLY A 189 -8.59 16.21 7.77
CA GLY A 189 -8.15 16.12 6.38
C GLY A 189 -6.89 16.94 6.16
N VAL A 190 -6.21 16.72 5.05
CA VAL A 190 -5.06 17.51 4.63
C VAL A 190 -5.52 18.64 3.73
N LEU A 191 -5.12 19.87 4.05
CA LEU A 191 -5.43 21.02 3.21
C LEU A 191 -4.69 20.94 1.88
N LEU A 192 -5.44 21.06 0.79
CA LEU A 192 -4.91 21.21 -0.55
C LEU A 192 -5.31 22.61 -1.06
N GLU A 193 -4.34 23.45 -1.26
CA GLU A 193 -4.54 24.81 -1.76
C GLU A 193 -4.72 24.81 -3.27
N VAL A 194 -5.55 25.72 -3.76
CA VAL A 194 -5.97 25.77 -5.17
C VAL A 194 -4.80 26.02 -6.15
N ASP A 195 -3.74 26.64 -5.69
CA ASP A 195 -2.53 26.98 -6.46
C ASP A 195 -1.38 26.00 -6.23
N SER A 196 -1.63 24.91 -5.50
CA SER A 196 -0.60 23.88 -5.28
C SER A 196 -0.16 23.24 -6.59
N LYS A 197 1.14 23.02 -6.70
CA LYS A 197 1.74 22.09 -7.66
C LYS A 197 1.97 20.74 -6.99
N ILE A 198 1.76 19.67 -7.72
CA ILE A 198 2.07 18.35 -7.19
C ILE A 198 3.47 17.94 -7.65
N ARG A 199 4.32 17.66 -6.68
CA ARG A 199 5.62 17.02 -6.91
C ARG A 199 5.49 15.53 -6.63
N LEU A 200 5.94 14.71 -7.57
CA LEU A 200 6.14 13.28 -7.39
C LEU A 200 7.64 13.00 -7.30
N SER A 201 8.09 12.54 -6.14
CA SER A 201 9.43 12.00 -5.96
C SER A 201 9.37 10.50 -6.20
N TYR A 202 10.05 10.01 -7.22
CA TYR A 202 9.95 8.62 -7.66
C TYR A 202 11.28 7.87 -7.56
N HIS A 203 11.12 6.57 -7.35
CA HIS A 203 12.20 5.58 -7.40
C HIS A 203 11.76 4.32 -8.10
#